data_328895a1c419a9188349cda3da945322
#
_entry.id   328895a1c419a9188349cda3da945322
#
_cell.length_a   1.000
_cell.length_b   1.000
_cell.length_c   1.000
_cell.angle_alpha   90.00
_cell.angle_beta   90.00
_cell.angle_gamma   90.00
#
_symmetry.space_group_name_H-M   'P 1'
#
loop_
_entity.id
_entity.type
_entity.pdbx_description
1 polymer ?
#
loop_
_entity_poly.entity_id
_entity_poly.type
_entity_poly.pdbx_seq_one_letter_code
_entity_poly.pdbx_strand_id
1 'polypeptide(L)'
;RGLGDVYKRQTQGKELGIYLYFFTGGEPLVRKDDIIRLCEKHDDCGFHAFTNGTLIDEKFCQEMKRVGNFSVAISLEGFDEVNDLRRGKGVFDKVMHAMDLMKQYGLIFGTSICYTSKNYKVVTSDEFLDMIIEKGARFSWYFHYMPVGNDASTELLLDPDQREYMYHRIREIRAMKGGKPIFAFDFQNDGEYVGGCIAGGRNYCHINPNGDVEPCVFIHYSGANIKEVDLLTALKQPLFMAYRANQPFNCNHLKPCPMLENPEILQHMVHETGAHSTDLQSPESVEHLCGKCAEYAKNWDERAQELWNK
;
A
#
# COMPACT_ATOMS: atom_id res chain seq x y z
N ARG A 1 3.11 -17.84 -16.22
CA ARG A 1 3.96 -18.45 -15.18
C ARG A 1 3.05 -19.15 -14.19
N GLY A 2 3.39 -20.42 -13.81
CA GLY A 2 2.42 -21.34 -13.27
C GLY A 2 1.98 -21.05 -11.83
N LEU A 3 0.73 -21.39 -11.51
CA LEU A 3 0.15 -21.44 -10.16
C LEU A 3 1.05 -22.19 -9.15
N GLY A 4 1.89 -23.13 -9.60
CA GLY A 4 2.78 -23.91 -8.75
C GLY A 4 3.73 -23.07 -7.89
N ASP A 5 4.25 -21.97 -8.42
CA ASP A 5 5.15 -21.07 -7.67
C ASP A 5 4.41 -20.28 -6.58
N VAL A 6 3.17 -19.88 -6.87
CA VAL A 6 2.33 -19.16 -5.88
C VAL A 6 1.99 -20.09 -4.73
N TYR A 7 1.54 -21.32 -5.00
CA TYR A 7 1.24 -22.32 -3.96
C TYR A 7 2.43 -22.66 -3.07
N LYS A 8 3.62 -22.78 -3.65
CA LYS A 8 4.84 -23.03 -2.89
C LYS A 8 5.11 -21.88 -1.89
N ARG A 9 4.84 -20.64 -2.28
CA ARG A 9 5.08 -19.46 -1.42
C ARG A 9 4.10 -19.39 -0.25
N GLN A 10 2.80 -19.67 -0.45
CA GLN A 10 1.86 -19.75 0.67
C GLN A 10 2.23 -20.86 1.65
N THR A 11 2.66 -22.02 1.17
CA THR A 11 3.12 -23.10 2.05
C THR A 11 4.31 -22.66 2.90
N GLN A 12 5.34 -22.07 2.28
CA GLN A 12 6.50 -21.53 3.01
C GLN A 12 6.11 -20.36 3.95
N GLY A 13 5.17 -19.50 3.52
CA GLY A 13 4.67 -18.42 4.35
C GLY A 13 3.97 -18.93 5.61
N LYS A 14 3.11 -19.95 5.47
CA LYS A 14 2.42 -20.57 6.62
C LYS A 14 3.39 -21.19 7.62
N GLU A 15 4.45 -21.85 7.15
CA GLU A 15 5.52 -22.37 8.01
C GLU A 15 6.23 -21.27 8.81
N LEU A 16 6.21 -20.04 8.30
CA LEU A 16 6.76 -18.83 8.94
C LEU A 16 5.70 -18.02 9.73
N GLY A 17 4.46 -18.52 9.80
CA GLY A 17 3.36 -17.82 10.49
C GLY A 17 2.73 -16.68 9.69
N ILE A 18 2.90 -16.66 8.36
CA ILE A 18 2.31 -15.66 7.48
C ILE A 18 0.97 -16.19 6.95
N TYR A 19 -0.13 -15.54 7.35
CA TYR A 19 -1.49 -15.93 6.99
C TYR A 19 -2.27 -14.86 6.25
N LEU A 20 -1.68 -13.69 5.99
CA LEU A 20 -2.33 -12.60 5.26
C LEU A 20 -1.53 -12.24 4.01
N TYR A 21 -2.18 -12.29 2.86
CA TYR A 21 -1.57 -12.05 1.55
C TYR A 21 -2.29 -10.95 0.80
N PHE A 22 -1.51 -10.00 0.27
CA PHE A 22 -2.02 -8.88 -0.51
C PHE A 22 -1.63 -9.03 -1.97
N PHE A 23 -2.60 -8.92 -2.86
CA PHE A 23 -2.37 -8.85 -4.30
C PHE A 23 -2.32 -7.40 -4.75
N THR A 24 -1.20 -7.02 -5.33
CA THR A 24 -0.93 -5.70 -5.91
C THR A 24 -0.48 -5.87 -7.36
N GLY A 25 0.08 -4.83 -7.95
CA GLY A 25 0.63 -4.84 -9.30
C GLY A 25 -0.23 -4.05 -10.26
N GLY A 26 -0.32 -4.42 -11.53
CA GLY A 26 -1.15 -3.74 -12.50
C GLY A 26 -2.63 -3.82 -12.11
N GLU A 27 -3.33 -4.88 -12.53
CA GLU A 27 -4.68 -5.19 -12.05
C GLU A 27 -4.75 -6.67 -11.65
N PRO A 28 -4.82 -6.99 -10.35
CA PRO A 28 -4.80 -8.38 -9.90
C PRO A 28 -6.03 -9.18 -10.38
N LEU A 29 -7.19 -8.54 -10.58
CA LEU A 29 -8.41 -9.24 -10.98
C LEU A 29 -8.42 -9.72 -12.43
N VAL A 30 -7.41 -9.41 -13.26
CA VAL A 30 -7.20 -10.13 -14.52
C VAL A 30 -6.90 -11.63 -14.28
N ARG A 31 -6.52 -11.99 -13.06
CA ARG A 31 -6.26 -13.36 -12.59
C ARG A 31 -7.28 -13.79 -11.52
N LYS A 32 -8.52 -13.26 -11.55
CA LYS A 32 -9.53 -13.52 -10.51
C LYS A 32 -9.82 -15.01 -10.31
N ASP A 33 -9.83 -15.82 -11.38
CA ASP A 33 -10.05 -17.28 -11.26
C ASP A 33 -8.89 -17.98 -10.53
N ASP A 34 -7.65 -17.51 -10.72
CA ASP A 34 -6.48 -18.04 -10.02
C ASP A 34 -6.50 -17.62 -8.54
N ILE A 35 -6.93 -16.40 -8.25
CA ILE A 35 -7.09 -15.90 -6.88
C ILE A 35 -8.14 -16.75 -6.14
N ILE A 36 -9.29 -17.02 -6.75
CA ILE A 36 -10.34 -17.85 -6.15
C ILE A 36 -9.83 -19.27 -5.87
N ARG A 37 -9.13 -19.89 -6.83
CA ARG A 37 -8.51 -21.22 -6.59
C ARG A 37 -7.50 -21.22 -5.46
N LEU A 38 -6.76 -20.11 -5.30
CA LEU A 38 -5.82 -19.93 -4.20
C LEU A 38 -6.54 -19.83 -2.85
N CYS A 39 -7.62 -19.05 -2.80
CA CYS A 39 -8.48 -18.91 -1.61
C CYS A 39 -9.08 -20.27 -1.19
N GLU A 40 -9.55 -21.07 -2.13
CA GLU A 40 -10.08 -22.42 -1.87
C GLU A 40 -9.03 -23.37 -1.29
N LYS A 41 -7.80 -23.30 -1.82
CA LYS A 41 -6.72 -24.18 -1.39
C LYS A 41 -6.14 -23.80 -0.03
N HIS A 42 -6.23 -22.53 0.34
CA HIS A 42 -5.69 -21.98 1.57
C HIS A 42 -6.79 -21.24 2.34
N ASP A 43 -7.82 -22.00 2.74
CA ASP A 43 -9.00 -21.51 3.46
C ASP A 43 -8.69 -20.99 4.87
N ASP A 44 -7.53 -21.34 5.40
CA ASP A 44 -6.94 -20.88 6.65
C ASP A 44 -6.13 -19.56 6.51
N CYS A 45 -6.01 -19.01 5.29
CA CYS A 45 -5.34 -17.73 5.03
C CYS A 45 -6.34 -16.63 4.63
N GLY A 46 -6.02 -15.40 4.97
CA GLY A 46 -6.73 -14.22 4.47
C GLY A 46 -6.06 -13.67 3.22
N PHE A 47 -6.88 -13.27 2.25
CA PHE A 47 -6.41 -12.69 0.99
C PHE A 47 -7.07 -11.32 0.76
N HIS A 48 -6.30 -10.39 0.25
CA HIS A 48 -6.77 -9.04 -0.04
C HIS A 48 -6.20 -8.55 -1.37
N ALA A 49 -6.95 -7.81 -2.16
CA ALA A 49 -6.46 -7.21 -3.40
C ALA A 49 -6.72 -5.71 -3.46
N PHE A 50 -5.73 -4.97 -3.96
CA PHE A 50 -5.89 -3.60 -4.40
C PHE A 50 -6.26 -3.62 -5.89
N THR A 51 -7.47 -3.17 -6.24
CA THR A 51 -8.03 -3.30 -7.59
C THR A 51 -8.60 -1.99 -8.08
N ASN A 52 -8.58 -1.79 -9.40
CA ASN A 52 -9.30 -0.69 -10.04
C ASN A 52 -10.84 -0.91 -10.06
N GLY A 53 -11.32 -2.07 -9.64
CA GLY A 53 -12.73 -2.41 -9.52
C GLY A 53 -13.44 -2.73 -10.83
N THR A 54 -12.84 -2.49 -12.00
CA THR A 54 -13.52 -2.59 -13.30
C THR A 54 -13.86 -4.01 -13.75
N LEU A 55 -13.27 -5.02 -13.08
CA LEU A 55 -13.50 -6.44 -13.36
C LEU A 55 -14.37 -7.14 -12.31
N ILE A 56 -14.95 -6.40 -11.38
CA ILE A 56 -15.90 -6.91 -10.39
C ILE A 56 -17.27 -7.05 -11.06
N ASP A 57 -17.75 -8.27 -11.15
CA ASP A 57 -19.05 -8.66 -11.70
C ASP A 57 -19.82 -9.53 -10.69
N GLU A 58 -21.09 -9.81 -10.96
CA GLU A 58 -21.93 -10.63 -10.08
C GLU A 58 -21.34 -12.02 -9.82
N LYS A 59 -20.81 -12.66 -10.87
CA LYS A 59 -20.18 -13.98 -10.75
C LYS A 59 -19.01 -13.95 -9.78
N PHE A 60 -18.17 -12.92 -9.88
CA PHE A 60 -17.04 -12.76 -8.98
C PHE A 60 -17.48 -12.47 -7.54
N CYS A 61 -18.53 -11.66 -7.35
CA CYS A 61 -19.12 -11.44 -6.02
C CYS A 61 -19.66 -12.73 -5.39
N GLN A 62 -20.28 -13.60 -6.18
CA GLN A 62 -20.72 -14.92 -5.73
C GLN A 62 -19.55 -15.80 -5.29
N GLU A 63 -18.47 -15.84 -6.08
CA GLU A 63 -17.27 -16.59 -5.75
C GLU A 63 -16.56 -16.02 -4.50
N MET A 64 -16.44 -14.70 -4.37
CA MET A 64 -15.91 -14.08 -3.16
C MET A 64 -16.70 -14.47 -1.91
N LYS A 65 -18.05 -14.47 -2.02
CA LYS A 65 -18.93 -14.89 -0.92
C LYS A 65 -18.77 -16.37 -0.60
N ARG A 66 -18.58 -17.21 -1.61
CA ARG A 66 -18.41 -18.65 -1.45
C ARG A 66 -17.11 -19.00 -0.74
N VAL A 67 -15.98 -18.39 -1.12
CA VAL A 67 -14.68 -18.67 -0.49
C VAL A 67 -14.55 -18.05 0.89
N GLY A 68 -15.11 -16.86 1.12
CA GLY A 68 -15.23 -16.23 2.44
C GLY A 68 -13.96 -15.63 3.04
N ASN A 69 -12.79 -15.88 2.43
CA ASN A 69 -11.47 -15.43 2.90
C ASN A 69 -10.78 -14.42 1.98
N PHE A 70 -11.55 -13.78 1.08
CA PHE A 70 -11.05 -12.78 0.14
C PHE A 70 -11.80 -11.45 0.29
N SER A 71 -11.07 -10.35 0.32
CA SER A 71 -11.59 -8.98 0.33
C SER A 71 -10.85 -8.09 -0.65
N VAL A 72 -11.38 -6.90 -0.93
CA VAL A 72 -10.73 -5.93 -1.82
C VAL A 72 -10.75 -4.52 -1.24
N ALA A 73 -9.75 -3.73 -1.63
CA ALA A 73 -9.78 -2.28 -1.57
C ALA A 73 -9.86 -1.73 -3.00
N ILE A 74 -10.95 -1.03 -3.31
CA ILE A 74 -11.18 -0.48 -4.65
C ILE A 74 -10.51 0.87 -4.74
N SER A 75 -9.71 1.05 -5.77
CA SER A 75 -8.97 2.28 -6.00
C SER A 75 -9.90 3.42 -6.39
N LEU A 76 -9.85 4.54 -5.64
CA LEU A 76 -10.69 5.71 -5.85
C LEU A 76 -9.92 6.97 -5.42
N GLU A 77 -9.91 8.01 -6.29
CA GLU A 77 -9.05 9.20 -6.10
C GLU A 77 -9.84 10.49 -5.82
N GLY A 78 -11.15 10.39 -5.68
CA GLY A 78 -12.07 11.50 -5.51
C GLY A 78 -13.40 11.25 -6.19
N PHE A 79 -14.15 12.31 -6.45
CA PHE A 79 -15.36 12.25 -7.27
C PHE A 79 -15.00 12.07 -8.75
N ASP A 80 -16.00 11.91 -9.57
CA ASP A 80 -15.95 11.48 -10.96
C ASP A 80 -14.87 12.23 -11.79
N GLU A 81 -14.86 13.55 -11.85
CA GLU A 81 -13.89 14.32 -12.62
C GLU A 81 -12.43 14.10 -12.14
N VAL A 82 -12.21 14.11 -10.84
CA VAL A 82 -10.88 13.91 -10.24
C VAL A 82 -10.39 12.47 -10.42
N ASN A 83 -11.30 11.53 -10.24
CA ASN A 83 -11.01 10.12 -10.42
C ASN A 83 -10.70 9.79 -11.88
N ASP A 84 -11.55 10.25 -12.81
CA ASP A 84 -11.45 9.94 -14.23
C ASP A 84 -10.26 10.63 -14.89
N LEU A 85 -9.82 11.79 -14.39
CA LEU A 85 -8.60 12.45 -14.84
C LEU A 85 -7.37 11.55 -14.67
N ARG A 86 -7.29 10.82 -13.56
CA ARG A 86 -6.16 9.93 -13.25
C ARG A 86 -6.34 8.52 -13.79
N ARG A 87 -7.56 7.99 -13.76
CA ARG A 87 -7.84 6.57 -14.01
C ARG A 87 -8.48 6.28 -15.35
N GLY A 88 -8.90 7.33 -16.07
CA GLY A 88 -9.55 7.23 -17.36
C GLY A 88 -11.06 7.45 -17.29
N LYS A 89 -11.61 7.96 -18.37
CA LYS A 89 -13.03 8.34 -18.50
C LYS A 89 -13.97 7.15 -18.26
N GLY A 90 -14.96 7.34 -17.39
CA GLY A 90 -15.99 6.36 -17.06
C GLY A 90 -15.54 5.27 -16.10
N VAL A 91 -14.36 5.39 -15.51
CA VAL A 91 -13.89 4.46 -14.45
C VAL A 91 -14.66 4.70 -13.17
N PHE A 92 -14.99 5.94 -12.83
CA PHE A 92 -15.78 6.25 -11.64
C PHE A 92 -17.12 5.51 -11.60
N ASP A 93 -17.90 5.55 -12.70
CA ASP A 93 -19.18 4.84 -12.78
C ASP A 93 -19.03 3.33 -12.60
N LYS A 94 -17.97 2.74 -13.18
CA LYS A 94 -17.67 1.30 -13.00
C LYS A 94 -17.34 0.97 -11.55
N VAL A 95 -16.59 1.83 -10.87
CA VAL A 95 -16.27 1.69 -9.44
C VAL A 95 -17.53 1.78 -8.59
N MET A 96 -18.41 2.76 -8.84
CA MET A 96 -19.68 2.91 -8.14
C MET A 96 -20.58 1.69 -8.32
N HIS A 97 -20.66 1.15 -9.54
CA HIS A 97 -21.39 -0.08 -9.82
C HIS A 97 -20.79 -1.30 -9.09
N ALA A 98 -19.47 -1.45 -9.10
CA ALA A 98 -18.78 -2.52 -8.37
C ALA A 98 -19.06 -2.48 -6.87
N MET A 99 -19.05 -1.30 -6.26
CA MET A 99 -19.40 -1.12 -4.84
C MET A 99 -20.86 -1.50 -4.57
N ASP A 100 -21.80 -1.11 -5.44
CA ASP A 100 -23.22 -1.48 -5.31
C ASP A 100 -23.40 -3.01 -5.36
N LEU A 101 -22.73 -3.68 -6.29
CA LEU A 101 -22.74 -5.14 -6.37
C LEU A 101 -22.19 -5.78 -5.08
N MET A 102 -21.03 -5.35 -4.63
CA MET A 102 -20.43 -5.90 -3.42
C MET A 102 -21.30 -5.68 -2.18
N LYS A 103 -21.92 -4.50 -2.06
CA LYS A 103 -22.89 -4.20 -1.01
C LYS A 103 -24.11 -5.13 -1.10
N GLN A 104 -24.66 -5.34 -2.29
CA GLN A 104 -25.80 -6.23 -2.54
C GLN A 104 -25.51 -7.68 -2.10
N TYR A 105 -24.28 -8.17 -2.34
CA TYR A 105 -23.85 -9.50 -1.94
C TYR A 105 -23.41 -9.60 -0.47
N GLY A 106 -23.41 -8.50 0.28
CA GLY A 106 -23.01 -8.43 1.69
C GLY A 106 -21.51 -8.68 1.90
N LEU A 107 -20.67 -8.33 0.93
CA LEU A 107 -19.23 -8.50 0.99
C LEU A 107 -18.55 -7.38 1.79
N ILE A 108 -17.49 -7.72 2.49
CA ILE A 108 -16.63 -6.74 3.17
C ILE A 108 -15.62 -6.21 2.15
N PHE A 109 -15.61 -4.90 1.96
CA PHE A 109 -14.66 -4.21 1.09
C PHE A 109 -14.38 -2.79 1.59
N GLY A 110 -13.34 -2.20 1.05
CA GLY A 110 -12.97 -0.81 1.32
C GLY A 110 -12.48 -0.09 0.08
N THR A 111 -11.88 1.08 0.30
CA THR A 111 -11.24 1.89 -0.73
C THR A 111 -9.73 1.94 -0.55
N SER A 112 -9.01 2.12 -1.66
CA SER A 112 -7.58 2.42 -1.69
C SER A 112 -7.40 3.79 -2.33
N ILE A 113 -6.86 4.72 -1.57
CA ILE A 113 -6.78 6.13 -1.93
C ILE A 113 -5.31 6.55 -1.91
N CYS A 114 -4.78 6.95 -3.06
CA CYS A 114 -3.50 7.64 -3.12
C CYS A 114 -3.75 9.14 -3.00
N TYR A 115 -3.47 9.71 -1.85
CA TYR A 115 -3.62 11.15 -1.67
C TYR A 115 -2.35 11.91 -2.06
N THR A 116 -2.57 13.08 -2.64
CA THR A 116 -1.56 13.97 -3.22
C THR A 116 -1.82 15.40 -2.78
N SER A 117 -0.91 16.32 -3.09
CA SER A 117 -1.12 17.76 -2.92
C SER A 117 -2.38 18.30 -3.62
N LYS A 118 -2.95 17.54 -4.57
CA LYS A 118 -4.09 18.00 -5.40
C LYS A 118 -5.45 17.49 -4.91
N ASN A 119 -5.52 16.31 -4.25
CA ASN A 119 -6.80 15.69 -3.91
C ASN A 119 -7.01 15.45 -2.40
N TYR A 120 -6.04 15.72 -1.52
CA TYR A 120 -6.08 15.38 -0.09
C TYR A 120 -7.34 15.89 0.62
N LYS A 121 -7.83 17.10 0.30
CA LYS A 121 -9.06 17.64 0.87
C LYS A 121 -10.32 16.96 0.35
N VAL A 122 -10.34 16.63 -0.95
CA VAL A 122 -11.48 15.96 -1.59
C VAL A 122 -11.68 14.58 -1.00
N VAL A 123 -10.62 13.76 -0.94
CA VAL A 123 -10.70 12.36 -0.47
C VAL A 123 -10.90 12.22 1.03
N THR A 124 -10.85 13.30 1.78
CA THR A 124 -11.12 13.35 3.22
C THR A 124 -12.31 14.24 3.58
N SER A 125 -13.03 14.79 2.58
CA SER A 125 -14.24 15.57 2.83
C SER A 125 -15.37 14.70 3.38
N ASP A 126 -16.28 15.30 4.12
CA ASP A 126 -17.42 14.57 4.66
C ASP A 126 -18.31 14.01 3.55
N GLU A 127 -18.48 14.74 2.47
CA GLU A 127 -19.27 14.33 1.30
C GLU A 127 -18.69 13.09 0.63
N PHE A 128 -17.35 13.04 0.48
CA PHE A 128 -16.68 11.88 -0.10
C PHE A 128 -16.77 10.66 0.82
N LEU A 129 -16.55 10.87 2.11
CA LEU A 129 -16.65 9.79 3.11
C LEU A 129 -18.09 9.24 3.19
N ASP A 130 -19.09 10.11 3.23
CA ASP A 130 -20.49 9.69 3.28
C ASP A 130 -20.87 8.90 2.01
N MET A 131 -20.41 9.33 0.84
CA MET A 131 -20.62 8.60 -0.42
C MET A 131 -20.05 7.18 -0.36
N ILE A 132 -18.79 7.00 0.03
CA ILE A 132 -18.19 5.65 0.07
C ILE A 132 -18.79 4.76 1.17
N ILE A 133 -19.19 5.35 2.30
CA ILE A 133 -19.90 4.65 3.39
C ILE A 133 -21.28 4.20 2.93
N GLU A 134 -22.05 5.07 2.27
CA GLU A 134 -23.35 4.73 1.68
C GLU A 134 -23.22 3.63 0.63
N LYS A 135 -22.17 3.63 -0.17
CA LYS A 135 -21.84 2.55 -1.10
C LYS A 135 -21.42 1.24 -0.42
N GLY A 136 -21.18 1.26 0.88
CA GLY A 136 -20.94 0.05 1.69
C GLY A 136 -19.48 -0.19 2.07
N ALA A 137 -18.55 0.73 1.76
CA ALA A 137 -17.17 0.62 2.20
C ALA A 137 -17.06 0.60 3.74
N ARG A 138 -16.21 -0.26 4.28
CA ARG A 138 -15.99 -0.43 5.73
C ARG A 138 -14.64 0.08 6.20
N PHE A 139 -13.70 0.19 5.30
CA PHE A 139 -12.36 0.71 5.55
C PHE A 139 -11.84 1.49 4.36
N SER A 140 -10.85 2.36 4.60
CA SER A 140 -10.11 3.11 3.57
C SER A 140 -8.62 3.06 3.87
N TRP A 141 -7.85 2.66 2.87
CA TRP A 141 -6.41 2.70 2.89
C TRP A 141 -5.96 4.03 2.28
N TYR A 142 -5.41 4.92 3.09
CA TYR A 142 -4.82 6.17 2.66
C TYR A 142 -3.32 5.98 2.48
N PHE A 143 -2.87 6.10 1.24
CA PHE A 143 -1.46 6.07 0.86
C PHE A 143 -1.02 7.46 0.45
N HIS A 144 -0.02 7.99 1.13
CA HIS A 144 0.68 9.17 0.63
C HIS A 144 1.29 8.87 -0.73
N TYR A 145 1.23 9.81 -1.65
CA TYR A 145 1.89 9.68 -2.94
C TYR A 145 3.40 9.44 -2.74
N MET A 146 3.92 8.42 -3.40
CA MET A 146 5.32 8.03 -3.34
C MET A 146 5.96 8.29 -4.72
N PRO A 147 7.04 9.09 -4.82
CA PRO A 147 7.63 9.51 -6.09
C PRO A 147 8.56 8.42 -6.66
N VAL A 148 8.00 7.24 -6.95
CA VAL A 148 8.74 6.07 -7.47
C VAL A 148 8.77 6.11 -9.00
N GLY A 149 9.91 5.80 -9.58
CA GLY A 149 10.16 5.83 -11.03
C GLY A 149 10.84 7.12 -11.49
N ASN A 150 11.60 7.01 -12.59
CA ASN A 150 12.44 8.10 -13.09
C ASN A 150 11.67 9.40 -13.41
N ASP A 151 10.43 9.28 -13.88
CA ASP A 151 9.59 10.40 -14.30
C ASP A 151 8.55 10.81 -13.24
N ALA A 152 8.69 10.36 -11.99
CA ALA A 152 7.73 10.66 -10.94
C ALA A 152 7.73 12.15 -10.58
N SER A 153 6.53 12.77 -10.56
CA SER A 153 6.37 14.19 -10.26
C SER A 153 6.43 14.46 -8.76
N THR A 154 7.42 15.23 -8.32
CA THR A 154 7.54 15.65 -6.92
C THR A 154 6.51 16.71 -6.52
N GLU A 155 5.85 17.39 -7.47
CA GLU A 155 4.77 18.35 -7.22
C GLU A 155 3.51 17.71 -6.60
N LEU A 156 3.39 16.39 -6.67
CA LEU A 156 2.29 15.66 -6.06
C LEU A 156 2.52 15.33 -4.57
N LEU A 157 3.74 15.53 -4.07
CA LEU A 157 4.03 15.43 -2.65
C LEU A 157 3.28 16.52 -1.86
N LEU A 158 2.89 16.21 -0.64
CA LEU A 158 2.26 17.18 0.25
C LEU A 158 3.32 18.14 0.81
N ASP A 159 2.93 19.40 0.97
CA ASP A 159 3.68 20.30 1.84
C ASP A 159 3.41 20.01 3.33
N PRO A 160 4.17 20.62 4.26
CA PRO A 160 4.01 20.37 5.70
C PRO A 160 2.61 20.69 6.23
N ASP A 161 1.95 21.73 5.75
CA ASP A 161 0.60 22.13 6.21
C ASP A 161 -0.45 21.11 5.74
N GLN A 162 -0.32 20.66 4.49
CA GLN A 162 -1.19 19.64 3.92
C GLN A 162 -1.02 18.28 4.65
N ARG A 163 0.21 17.93 5.02
CA ARG A 163 0.48 16.69 5.77
C ARG A 163 -0.02 16.77 7.21
N GLU A 164 0.16 17.92 7.90
CA GLU A 164 -0.44 18.13 9.22
C GLU A 164 -1.97 18.08 9.16
N TYR A 165 -2.59 18.65 8.11
CA TYR A 165 -4.02 18.50 7.88
C TYR A 165 -4.42 17.03 7.80
N MET A 166 -3.73 16.20 7.01
CA MET A 166 -4.00 14.76 6.91
C MET A 166 -3.84 14.05 8.26
N TYR A 167 -2.79 14.38 9.01
CA TYR A 167 -2.55 13.85 10.35
C TYR A 167 -3.73 14.07 11.28
N HIS A 168 -4.27 15.28 11.35
CA HIS A 168 -5.43 15.61 12.18
C HIS A 168 -6.72 15.01 11.61
N ARG A 169 -6.95 15.18 10.31
CA ARG A 169 -8.20 14.78 9.68
C ARG A 169 -8.46 13.29 9.75
N ILE A 170 -7.45 12.45 9.55
CA ILE A 170 -7.62 10.99 9.68
C ILE A 170 -7.97 10.60 11.13
N ARG A 171 -7.41 11.28 12.13
CA ARG A 171 -7.76 11.06 13.53
C ARG A 171 -9.19 11.49 13.85
N GLU A 172 -9.65 12.61 13.29
CA GLU A 172 -11.04 13.05 13.39
C GLU A 172 -12.00 12.01 12.77
N ILE A 173 -11.69 11.51 11.57
CA ILE A 173 -12.50 10.47 10.90
C ILE A 173 -12.64 9.23 11.79
N ARG A 174 -11.58 8.82 12.48
CA ARG A 174 -11.55 7.65 13.37
C ARG A 174 -12.09 7.91 14.76
N ALA A 175 -12.42 9.15 15.12
CA ALA A 175 -12.80 9.51 16.48
C ALA A 175 -14.08 8.78 16.92
N MET A 176 -14.09 8.27 18.17
CA MET A 176 -15.24 7.56 18.74
C MET A 176 -16.49 8.43 18.84
N LYS A 177 -16.31 9.76 18.98
CA LYS A 177 -17.41 10.74 19.01
C LYS A 177 -17.25 11.69 17.83
N GLY A 178 -18.26 11.81 16.99
CA GLY A 178 -18.26 12.69 15.82
C GLY A 178 -17.45 12.17 14.63
N GLY A 179 -16.82 11.00 14.72
CA GLY A 179 -16.14 10.36 13.61
C GLY A 179 -17.12 9.69 12.63
N LYS A 180 -16.56 9.10 11.58
CA LYS A 180 -17.30 8.38 10.54
C LYS A 180 -17.26 6.86 10.78
N PRO A 181 -18.31 6.10 10.42
CA PRO A 181 -18.36 4.66 10.59
C PRO A 181 -17.52 3.92 9.51
N ILE A 182 -16.28 4.32 9.36
CA ILE A 182 -15.29 3.74 8.44
C ILE A 182 -13.92 3.68 9.12
N PHE A 183 -13.20 2.60 8.94
CA PHE A 183 -11.85 2.48 9.48
C PHE A 183 -10.84 3.02 8.46
N ALA A 184 -10.25 4.18 8.75
CA ALA A 184 -9.24 4.82 7.91
C ALA A 184 -7.82 4.45 8.37
N PHE A 185 -7.02 3.87 7.48
CA PHE A 185 -5.59 3.62 7.69
C PHE A 185 -4.79 4.71 6.97
N ASP A 186 -3.82 5.33 7.63
CA ASP A 186 -2.90 6.29 7.01
C ASP A 186 -1.45 5.86 7.26
N PHE A 187 -0.88 5.20 6.29
CA PHE A 187 0.43 4.56 6.44
C PHE A 187 1.56 5.51 6.84
N GLN A 188 1.53 6.76 6.38
CA GLN A 188 2.57 7.74 6.68
C GLN A 188 2.40 8.39 8.05
N ASN A 189 1.16 8.56 8.52
CA ASN A 189 0.87 9.24 9.78
C ASN A 189 0.51 8.30 10.92
N ASP A 190 0.43 6.97 10.65
CA ASP A 190 0.12 5.95 11.65
C ASP A 190 1.37 5.23 12.20
N GLY A 191 2.56 5.69 11.85
CA GLY A 191 3.82 5.10 12.32
C GLY A 191 3.94 5.02 13.84
N GLU A 192 3.34 5.96 14.57
CA GLU A 192 3.32 5.97 16.04
C GLU A 192 2.62 4.74 16.64
N TYR A 193 1.55 4.24 16.00
CA TYR A 193 0.77 3.09 16.49
C TYR A 193 1.45 1.74 16.23
N VAL A 194 2.39 1.71 15.29
CA VAL A 194 3.07 0.48 14.88
C VAL A 194 4.59 0.51 15.14
N GLY A 195 5.09 1.58 15.78
CA GLY A 195 6.51 1.74 16.10
C GLY A 195 7.38 1.99 14.88
N GLY A 196 6.94 2.83 13.95
CA GLY A 196 7.65 3.22 12.74
C GLY A 196 7.33 2.33 11.53
N CYS A 197 8.26 2.24 10.58
CA CYS A 197 8.08 1.47 9.34
C CYS A 197 7.91 -0.02 9.61
N ILE A 198 6.96 -0.65 8.91
CA ILE A 198 6.65 -2.10 9.01
C ILE A 198 7.32 -2.95 7.92
N ALA A 199 7.99 -2.33 6.95
CA ALA A 199 8.59 -2.97 5.78
C ALA A 199 9.89 -3.74 6.07
N GLY A 200 10.53 -4.27 5.05
CA GLY A 200 11.82 -4.97 5.14
C GLY A 200 11.73 -6.28 5.92
N GLY A 201 10.61 -6.98 5.84
CA GLY A 201 10.38 -8.25 6.53
C GLY A 201 10.10 -8.13 8.03
N ARG A 202 9.89 -6.92 8.59
CA ARG A 202 9.47 -6.74 9.96
C ARG A 202 8.04 -7.25 10.16
N ASN A 203 7.08 -6.72 9.42
CA ASN A 203 5.69 -7.15 9.41
C ASN A 203 5.21 -7.49 8.00
N TYR A 204 5.89 -6.98 6.96
CA TYR A 204 5.58 -7.29 5.59
C TYR A 204 6.79 -7.14 4.67
N CYS A 205 6.73 -7.77 3.51
CA CYS A 205 7.59 -7.56 2.36
C CYS A 205 6.78 -7.61 1.07
N HIS A 206 7.36 -7.18 -0.03
CA HIS A 206 6.77 -7.27 -1.36
C HIS A 206 7.53 -8.30 -2.19
N ILE A 207 6.81 -9.06 -3.01
CA ILE A 207 7.39 -9.97 -3.99
C ILE A 207 6.89 -9.53 -5.36
N ASN A 208 7.79 -9.05 -6.19
CA ASN A 208 7.42 -8.54 -7.50
C ASN A 208 7.13 -9.68 -8.52
N PRO A 209 6.57 -9.37 -9.70
CA PRO A 209 6.29 -10.40 -10.71
C PRO A 209 7.50 -11.18 -11.21
N ASN A 210 8.71 -10.64 -11.09
CA ASN A 210 9.95 -11.31 -11.45
C ASN A 210 10.43 -12.28 -10.38
N GLY A 211 9.91 -12.17 -9.15
CA GLY A 211 10.25 -12.98 -7.99
C GLY A 211 11.25 -12.32 -7.06
N ASP A 212 11.63 -11.06 -7.30
CA ASP A 212 12.51 -10.33 -6.40
C ASP A 212 11.76 -9.99 -5.11
N VAL A 213 12.43 -10.13 -3.98
CA VAL A 213 11.85 -9.89 -2.66
C VAL A 213 12.29 -8.52 -2.18
N GLU A 214 11.38 -7.57 -2.27
CA GLU A 214 11.58 -6.14 -2.00
C GLU A 214 11.13 -5.78 -0.58
N PRO A 215 11.75 -4.78 0.06
CA PRO A 215 11.32 -4.32 1.37
C PRO A 215 9.87 -3.85 1.41
N CYS A 216 9.45 -3.13 0.38
CA CYS A 216 8.16 -2.45 0.27
C CYS A 216 7.73 -2.37 -1.20
N VAL A 217 6.43 -2.28 -1.45
CA VAL A 217 5.87 -2.08 -2.80
C VAL A 217 6.35 -0.78 -3.46
N PHE A 218 6.90 0.16 -2.70
CA PHE A 218 7.45 1.44 -3.19
C PHE A 218 8.98 1.47 -3.26
N ILE A 219 9.68 0.44 -2.81
CA ILE A 219 11.15 0.40 -2.76
C ILE A 219 11.63 -0.80 -3.58
N HIS A 220 11.96 -0.51 -4.82
CA HIS A 220 12.29 -1.48 -5.86
C HIS A 220 13.77 -1.83 -5.86
N TYR A 221 14.27 -2.33 -4.72
CA TYR A 221 15.64 -2.84 -4.55
C TYR A 221 15.60 -4.20 -3.86
N SER A 222 16.44 -5.11 -4.32
CA SER A 222 16.56 -6.45 -3.74
C SER A 222 17.94 -7.04 -3.95
N GLY A 223 18.32 -7.96 -3.09
CA GLY A 223 19.47 -8.86 -3.24
C GLY A 223 19.04 -10.34 -3.30
N ALA A 224 17.72 -10.64 -3.34
CA ALA A 224 17.24 -12.01 -3.33
C ALA A 224 16.01 -12.22 -4.21
N ASN A 225 16.00 -13.36 -4.93
CA ASN A 225 14.86 -13.76 -5.76
C ASN A 225 14.30 -15.11 -5.29
N ILE A 226 12.99 -15.19 -5.08
CA ILE A 226 12.34 -16.41 -4.59
C ILE A 226 12.36 -17.59 -5.56
N LYS A 227 12.78 -17.42 -6.81
CA LYS A 227 12.99 -18.53 -7.75
C LYS A 227 14.31 -19.23 -7.47
N GLU A 228 15.26 -18.54 -6.82
CA GLU A 228 16.61 -19.01 -6.56
C GLU A 228 16.77 -19.50 -5.12
N VAL A 229 16.07 -18.86 -4.17
CA VAL A 229 16.16 -19.19 -2.74
C VAL A 229 14.76 -19.42 -2.14
N ASP A 230 14.69 -20.05 -0.96
CA ASP A 230 13.44 -20.14 -0.20
C ASP A 230 13.05 -18.81 0.46
N LEU A 231 11.81 -18.73 0.93
CA LEU A 231 11.28 -17.49 1.51
C LEU A 231 12.04 -17.05 2.76
N LEU A 232 12.44 -17.99 3.63
CA LEU A 232 13.18 -17.66 4.85
C LEU A 232 14.56 -17.07 4.53
N THR A 233 15.25 -17.63 3.55
CA THR A 233 16.53 -17.12 3.05
C THR A 233 16.37 -15.72 2.45
N ALA A 234 15.33 -15.52 1.64
CA ALA A 234 15.02 -14.20 1.07
C ALA A 234 14.71 -13.14 2.14
N LEU A 235 13.99 -13.51 3.21
CA LEU A 235 13.70 -12.64 4.35
C LEU A 235 14.94 -12.30 5.21
N LYS A 236 16.04 -13.02 5.02
CA LYS A 236 17.33 -12.78 5.66
C LYS A 236 18.37 -12.16 4.74
N GLN A 237 17.98 -11.69 3.56
CA GLN A 237 18.88 -11.01 2.63
C GLN A 237 19.54 -9.78 3.28
N PRO A 238 20.74 -9.38 2.82
CA PRO A 238 21.49 -8.28 3.44
C PRO A 238 20.67 -6.99 3.60
N LEU A 239 19.90 -6.58 2.57
CA LEU A 239 19.06 -5.39 2.64
C LEU A 239 18.01 -5.48 3.78
N PHE A 240 17.36 -6.64 3.98
CA PHE A 240 16.39 -6.81 5.08
C PHE A 240 17.06 -6.84 6.43
N MET A 241 18.26 -7.36 6.52
CA MET A 241 19.05 -7.30 7.75
C MET A 241 19.48 -5.87 8.09
N ALA A 242 19.82 -5.06 7.06
CA ALA A 242 20.08 -3.63 7.24
C ALA A 242 18.81 -2.88 7.69
N TYR A 243 17.64 -3.19 7.13
CA TYR A 243 16.36 -2.68 7.62
C TYR A 243 16.15 -2.98 9.10
N ARG A 244 16.34 -4.24 9.49
CA ARG A 244 16.18 -4.67 10.90
C ARG A 244 17.13 -3.96 11.85
N ALA A 245 18.36 -3.70 11.43
CA ALA A 245 19.36 -3.02 12.24
C ALA A 245 19.08 -1.52 12.42
N ASN A 246 18.42 -0.89 11.44
CA ASN A 246 18.16 0.54 11.42
C ASN A 246 16.72 0.92 11.82
N GLN A 247 15.80 -0.04 11.95
CA GLN A 247 14.43 0.24 12.41
C GLN A 247 14.35 0.41 13.93
N PRO A 248 13.60 1.42 14.43
CA PRO A 248 12.90 2.44 13.66
C PRO A 248 13.90 3.44 13.03
N PHE A 249 13.68 3.83 11.79
CA PHE A 249 14.57 4.73 11.03
C PHE A 249 14.65 6.14 11.64
N ASN A 250 13.69 6.48 12.49
CA ASN A 250 13.64 7.74 13.21
C ASN A 250 12.96 7.52 14.58
N CYS A 251 13.45 8.19 15.62
CA CYS A 251 12.79 8.19 16.95
C CYS A 251 11.42 8.85 16.91
N ASN A 252 11.23 9.80 16.02
CA ASN A 252 9.93 10.40 15.72
C ASN A 252 9.22 9.52 14.68
N HIS A 253 8.23 8.76 15.11
CA HIS A 253 7.50 7.83 14.25
C HIS A 253 6.52 8.51 13.28
N LEU A 254 6.43 9.84 13.28
CA LEU A 254 5.82 10.61 12.18
C LEU A 254 6.76 10.79 10.99
N LYS A 255 7.97 10.26 11.08
CA LYS A 255 8.96 10.13 10.01
C LYS A 255 9.35 8.65 9.80
N PRO A 256 8.39 7.75 9.51
CA PRO A 256 8.64 6.31 9.56
C PRO A 256 9.40 5.76 8.35
N CYS A 257 9.29 6.40 7.16
CA CYS A 257 9.73 5.82 5.90
C CYS A 257 11.22 6.10 5.63
N PRO A 258 12.02 5.07 5.28
CA PRO A 258 13.42 5.29 4.93
C PRO A 258 13.60 5.97 3.57
N MET A 259 12.59 5.95 2.69
CA MET A 259 12.65 6.63 1.39
C MET A 259 12.16 8.08 1.48
N LEU A 260 10.99 8.29 2.09
CA LEU A 260 10.31 9.59 2.02
C LEU A 260 10.83 10.57 3.07
N GLU A 261 11.12 10.11 4.29
CA GLU A 261 11.51 10.98 5.40
C GLU A 261 12.96 10.80 5.87
N ASN A 262 13.63 9.71 5.48
CA ASN A 262 15.03 9.43 5.88
C ASN A 262 15.83 8.91 4.66
N PRO A 263 15.86 9.65 3.54
CA PRO A 263 16.37 9.15 2.26
C PRO A 263 17.85 8.77 2.31
N GLU A 264 18.67 9.43 3.14
CA GLU A 264 20.07 9.10 3.35
C GLU A 264 20.27 7.72 3.98
N ILE A 265 19.32 7.26 4.82
CA ILE A 265 19.37 5.93 5.42
C ILE A 265 19.11 4.86 4.34
N LEU A 266 18.11 5.07 3.48
CA LEU A 266 17.83 4.13 2.39
C LEU A 266 19.02 4.04 1.44
N GLN A 267 19.59 5.18 1.03
CA GLN A 267 20.74 5.24 0.15
C GLN A 267 21.93 4.46 0.73
N HIS A 268 22.24 4.69 2.01
CA HIS A 268 23.29 3.98 2.72
C HIS A 268 23.05 2.47 2.75
N MET A 269 21.85 2.02 3.12
CA MET A 269 21.49 0.59 3.18
C MET A 269 21.63 -0.09 1.81
N VAL A 270 21.18 0.53 0.75
CA VAL A 270 21.26 -0.04 -0.61
C VAL A 270 22.73 -0.19 -1.04
N HIS A 271 23.58 0.83 -0.80
CA HIS A 271 25.00 0.76 -1.12
C HIS A 271 25.76 -0.28 -0.30
N GLU A 272 25.57 -0.27 1.01
CA GLU A 272 26.27 -1.19 1.92
C GLU A 272 25.96 -2.66 1.62
N THR A 273 24.72 -2.93 1.20
CA THR A 273 24.26 -4.30 0.96
C THR A 273 24.44 -4.78 -0.47
N GLY A 274 24.78 -3.88 -1.39
CA GLY A 274 24.89 -4.18 -2.81
C GLY A 274 23.54 -4.56 -3.45
N ALA A 275 22.42 -4.16 -2.85
CA ALA A 275 21.11 -4.40 -3.44
C ALA A 275 20.97 -3.63 -4.75
N HIS A 276 20.34 -4.26 -5.73
CA HIS A 276 20.18 -3.70 -7.08
C HIS A 276 18.73 -3.31 -7.35
N SER A 277 18.53 -2.40 -8.31
CA SER A 277 17.18 -2.04 -8.77
C SER A 277 16.50 -3.26 -9.40
N THR A 278 15.26 -3.49 -9.02
CA THR A 278 14.42 -4.58 -9.53
C THR A 278 13.53 -4.16 -10.69
N ASP A 279 13.54 -2.88 -11.06
CA ASP A 279 12.90 -2.39 -12.28
C ASP A 279 13.79 -2.72 -13.49
N LEU A 280 13.32 -3.69 -14.28
CA LEU A 280 14.07 -4.18 -15.45
C LEU A 280 13.92 -3.29 -16.69
N GLN A 281 12.89 -2.43 -16.74
CA GLN A 281 12.61 -1.61 -17.92
C GLN A 281 13.26 -0.23 -17.81
N SER A 282 13.22 0.36 -16.64
CA SER A 282 13.74 1.70 -16.37
C SER A 282 14.36 1.76 -14.97
N PRO A 283 15.52 1.08 -14.78
CA PRO A 283 16.16 1.03 -13.47
C PRO A 283 16.39 2.43 -12.93
N GLU A 284 15.90 2.69 -11.73
CA GLU A 284 16.13 3.94 -11.02
C GLU A 284 17.28 3.76 -10.03
N SER A 285 18.25 4.70 -10.03
CA SER A 285 19.31 4.68 -9.04
C SER A 285 18.78 5.15 -7.67
N VAL A 286 19.38 4.64 -6.61
CA VAL A 286 18.96 5.03 -5.25
C VAL A 286 19.23 6.51 -4.97
N GLU A 287 20.27 7.09 -5.58
CA GLU A 287 20.56 8.52 -5.49
C GLU A 287 19.45 9.36 -6.12
N HIS A 288 18.96 8.96 -7.30
CA HIS A 288 17.86 9.67 -7.96
C HIS A 288 16.57 9.56 -7.16
N LEU A 289 16.20 8.36 -6.71
CA LEU A 289 15.02 8.14 -5.89
C LEU A 289 15.06 8.96 -4.59
N CYS A 290 16.15 8.87 -3.84
CA CYS A 290 16.34 9.59 -2.58
C CYS A 290 16.45 11.10 -2.79
N GLY A 291 17.07 11.55 -3.88
CA GLY A 291 17.17 12.97 -4.25
C GLY A 291 15.81 13.63 -4.43
N LYS A 292 14.83 12.92 -5.00
CA LYS A 292 13.44 13.42 -5.12
C LYS A 292 12.74 13.64 -3.76
N CYS A 293 13.16 12.90 -2.73
CA CYS A 293 12.56 12.96 -1.40
C CYS A 293 13.28 13.93 -0.44
N ALA A 294 14.50 14.36 -0.74
CA ALA A 294 15.36 15.11 0.18
C ALA A 294 14.74 16.44 0.64
N GLU A 295 14.17 17.23 -0.27
CA GLU A 295 13.50 18.48 0.04
C GLU A 295 12.25 18.27 0.89
N TYR A 296 11.43 17.26 0.54
CA TYR A 296 10.25 16.89 1.31
C TYR A 296 10.62 16.48 2.73
N ALA A 297 11.62 15.61 2.91
CA ALA A 297 12.09 15.17 4.22
C ALA A 297 12.52 16.35 5.10
N LYS A 298 13.30 17.28 4.53
CA LYS A 298 13.77 18.49 5.21
C LYS A 298 12.61 19.39 5.63
N ASN A 299 11.65 19.63 4.74
CA ASN A 299 10.52 20.53 5.00
C ASN A 299 9.56 19.96 6.06
N TRP A 300 9.41 18.62 6.11
CA TRP A 300 8.56 17.96 7.10
C TRP A 300 9.18 17.88 8.49
N ASP A 301 10.49 17.93 8.62
CA ASP A 301 11.22 17.62 9.85
C ASP A 301 10.77 18.44 11.06
N GLU A 302 10.75 19.78 10.96
CA GLU A 302 10.36 20.68 12.04
C GLU A 302 8.90 20.46 12.46
N ARG A 303 7.98 20.39 11.49
CA ARG A 303 6.56 20.18 11.75
C ARG A 303 6.29 18.80 12.38
N ALA A 304 6.97 17.77 11.92
CA ALA A 304 6.88 16.44 12.51
C ALA A 304 7.34 16.44 13.97
N GLN A 305 8.41 17.19 14.29
CA GLN A 305 8.91 17.29 15.65
C GLN A 305 7.95 18.04 16.57
N GLU A 306 7.33 19.11 16.09
CA GLU A 306 6.30 19.84 16.83
C GLU A 306 5.09 18.98 17.16
N LEU A 307 4.62 18.19 16.19
CA LEU A 307 3.48 17.28 16.37
C LEU A 307 3.82 16.12 17.31
N TRP A 308 5.04 15.60 17.25
CA TRP A 308 5.50 14.49 18.09
C TRP A 308 5.64 14.86 19.56
N ASN A 309 5.94 16.12 19.87
CA ASN A 309 6.12 16.63 21.23
C ASN A 309 4.80 17.07 21.90
N LYS A 310 3.69 17.08 21.18
CA LYS A 310 2.34 17.38 21.72
C LYS A 310 1.69 16.15 22.33
#